data_4700043a0a65f7f62afdbb763fdbe7cf
#
_entry.id   4700043a0a65f7f62afdbb763fdbe7cf
#
_cell.length_a   1.000
_cell.length_b   1.000
_cell.length_c   1.000
_cell.angle_alpha   90.00
_cell.angle_beta   90.00
_cell.angle_gamma   90.00
#
_symmetry.space_group_name_H-M   'P 1'
#
loop_
_entity.id
_entity.type
_entity.pdbx_description
1 polymer ?
#
loop_
_entity_poly.entity_id
_entity_poly.type
_entity_poly.pdbx_seq_one_letter_code
_entity_poly.pdbx_strand_id
1 'polypeptide(L)'
;PMPMNAVMARHFGLSWMVATDHGGPNHSKVNLEYAYPELLMSREAVPDLVQFYGMELNTPGAEHSSIIIPHSHDEADALYEIEHGFDRSDAYPRDRARNTEEKMIEALRFMRELASPPVVIANHPSRTARDLGVYGSYDPAELRGWNDTAPEIATGMAGAPGHQASALNPDGSLDPRGS
;
A
#
# COMPACT_ATOMS: atom_id res chain seq x y z
N PRO A 1 -13.45 10.03 8.20
CA PRO A 1 -13.69 10.89 7.03
C PRO A 1 -12.40 11.63 6.63
N MET A 2 -12.02 11.61 5.36
CA MET A 2 -10.78 12.23 4.85
C MET A 2 -10.66 13.73 5.17
N PRO A 3 -11.71 14.57 5.07
CA PRO A 3 -11.58 15.99 5.42
C PRO A 3 -11.17 16.23 6.87
N MET A 4 -11.62 15.39 7.81
CA MET A 4 -11.21 15.49 9.21
C MET A 4 -9.73 15.17 9.38
N ASN A 5 -9.25 14.13 8.71
CA ASN A 5 -7.83 13.75 8.74
C ASN A 5 -6.97 14.86 8.13
N ALA A 6 -7.41 15.49 7.04
CA ALA A 6 -6.72 16.61 6.41
C ALA A 6 -6.64 17.84 7.33
N VAL A 7 -7.72 18.19 8.01
CA VAL A 7 -7.73 19.28 9.01
C VAL A 7 -6.74 18.98 10.13
N MET A 8 -6.72 17.76 10.64
CA MET A 8 -5.80 17.35 11.71
C MET A 8 -4.35 17.31 11.22
N ALA A 9 -4.11 16.77 10.01
CA ALA A 9 -2.78 16.76 9.40
C ALA A 9 -2.20 18.18 9.31
N ARG A 10 -2.98 19.12 8.77
CA ARG A 10 -2.61 20.52 8.72
C ARG A 10 -2.38 21.13 10.11
N HIS A 11 -3.26 20.84 11.07
CA HIS A 11 -3.15 21.33 12.45
C HIS A 11 -1.83 20.91 13.08
N PHE A 12 -1.36 19.70 12.82
CA PHE A 12 -0.07 19.18 13.31
C PHE A 12 1.12 19.52 12.42
N GLY A 13 0.96 20.41 11.44
CA GLY A 13 2.06 20.94 10.64
C GLY A 13 2.52 20.06 9.50
N LEU A 14 1.71 19.06 9.09
CA LEU A 14 2.00 18.28 7.89
C LEU A 14 1.73 19.12 6.65
N SER A 15 2.58 18.98 5.64
CA SER A 15 2.43 19.63 4.33
C SER A 15 1.81 18.73 3.28
N TRP A 16 1.74 17.44 3.55
CA TRP A 16 1.10 16.45 2.67
C TRP A 16 0.58 15.24 3.44
N MET A 17 -0.37 14.54 2.84
CA MET A 17 -0.89 13.25 3.31
C MET A 17 -1.28 12.37 2.13
N VAL A 18 -1.43 11.08 2.39
CA VAL A 18 -1.97 10.09 1.46
C VAL A 18 -3.18 9.43 2.08
N ALA A 19 -4.25 9.28 1.31
CA ALA A 19 -5.37 8.42 1.67
C ALA A 19 -5.01 6.98 1.29
N THR A 20 -4.90 6.08 2.27
CA THR A 20 -4.46 4.68 2.08
C THR A 20 -5.44 3.72 2.75
N ASP A 21 -6.69 3.70 2.29
CA ASP A 21 -7.67 2.75 2.76
C ASP A 21 -7.28 1.32 2.36
N HIS A 22 -7.61 0.36 3.22
CA HIS A 22 -7.25 -1.04 3.04
C HIS A 22 -8.16 -1.72 2.02
N GLY A 23 -7.58 -2.42 1.04
CA GLY A 23 -8.31 -3.18 0.03
C GLY A 23 -9.15 -4.34 0.59
N GLY A 24 -10.05 -4.89 -0.21
CA GLY A 24 -10.94 -5.99 0.16
C GLY A 24 -11.84 -6.42 -1.00
N PRO A 25 -12.80 -7.33 -0.78
CA PRO A 25 -13.68 -7.81 -1.85
C PRO A 25 -14.50 -6.67 -2.50
N ASN A 26 -14.37 -6.53 -3.82
CA ASN A 26 -14.98 -5.43 -4.62
C ASN A 26 -14.62 -4.02 -4.13
N HIS A 27 -13.51 -3.88 -3.39
CA HIS A 27 -13.14 -2.59 -2.79
C HIS A 27 -12.71 -1.56 -3.84
N SER A 28 -12.19 -1.99 -4.98
CA SER A 28 -11.88 -1.11 -6.11
C SER A 28 -13.05 -0.18 -6.50
N LYS A 29 -14.29 -0.71 -6.51
CA LYS A 29 -15.50 0.09 -6.75
C LYS A 29 -15.81 1.03 -5.60
N VAL A 30 -15.66 0.57 -4.36
CA VAL A 30 -15.87 1.41 -3.16
C VAL A 30 -14.87 2.55 -3.14
N ASN A 31 -13.62 2.27 -3.48
CA ASN A 31 -12.57 3.27 -3.55
C ASN A 31 -12.90 4.34 -4.61
N LEU A 32 -13.28 3.92 -5.82
CA LEU A 32 -13.65 4.83 -6.91
C LEU A 32 -14.93 5.63 -6.62
N GLU A 33 -15.98 4.97 -6.13
CA GLU A 33 -17.31 5.56 -6.00
C GLU A 33 -17.51 6.38 -4.73
N TYR A 34 -16.74 6.11 -3.68
CA TYR A 34 -16.91 6.75 -2.36
C TYR A 34 -15.65 7.43 -1.85
N ALA A 35 -14.50 6.74 -1.81
CA ALA A 35 -13.28 7.31 -1.24
C ALA A 35 -12.72 8.44 -2.11
N TYR A 36 -12.72 8.30 -3.43
CA TYR A 36 -12.25 9.35 -4.32
C TYR A 36 -13.08 10.64 -4.27
N PRO A 37 -14.42 10.62 -4.33
CA PRO A 37 -15.23 11.80 -4.09
C PRO A 37 -14.99 12.47 -2.73
N GLU A 38 -14.77 11.68 -1.67
CA GLU A 38 -14.43 12.20 -0.35
C GLU A 38 -13.05 12.89 -0.34
N LEU A 39 -12.07 12.36 -1.07
CA LEU A 39 -10.77 12.99 -1.27
C LEU A 39 -10.92 14.35 -1.98
N LEU A 40 -11.74 14.43 -3.03
CA LEU A 40 -11.99 15.70 -3.74
C LEU A 40 -12.60 16.74 -2.81
N MET A 41 -13.62 16.38 -2.02
CA MET A 41 -14.17 17.26 -0.99
C MET A 41 -13.12 17.68 0.04
N SER A 42 -12.22 16.76 0.42
CA SER A 42 -11.14 17.04 1.37
C SER A 42 -10.12 18.04 0.80
N ARG A 43 -9.76 17.91 -0.47
CA ARG A 43 -8.87 18.85 -1.17
C ARG A 43 -9.48 20.26 -1.26
N GLU A 44 -10.80 20.35 -1.51
CA GLU A 44 -11.52 21.61 -1.52
C GLU A 44 -11.56 22.24 -0.12
N ALA A 45 -11.81 21.45 0.93
CA ALA A 45 -11.90 21.93 2.31
C ALA A 45 -10.55 22.35 2.90
N VAL A 46 -9.44 21.73 2.47
CA VAL A 46 -8.09 22.00 3.01
C VAL A 46 -7.10 22.14 1.84
N PRO A 47 -7.19 23.22 1.06
CA PRO A 47 -6.41 23.41 -0.16
C PRO A 47 -4.90 23.61 0.07
N ASP A 48 -4.51 23.99 1.29
CA ASP A 48 -3.11 24.22 1.65
C ASP A 48 -2.36 22.93 2.00
N LEU A 49 -3.04 21.79 2.05
CA LEU A 49 -2.45 20.49 2.29
C LEU A 49 -2.42 19.69 0.99
N VAL A 50 -1.24 19.21 0.59
CA VAL A 50 -1.14 18.30 -0.56
C VAL A 50 -1.72 16.94 -0.17
N GLN A 51 -2.72 16.48 -0.91
CA GLN A 51 -3.43 15.24 -0.61
C GLN A 51 -3.35 14.29 -1.79
N PHE A 52 -2.58 13.21 -1.64
CA PHE A 52 -2.46 12.18 -2.65
C PHE A 52 -3.56 11.12 -2.52
N TYR A 53 -3.97 10.58 -3.64
CA TYR A 53 -4.82 9.39 -3.69
C TYR A 53 -3.97 8.15 -3.59
N GLY A 54 -4.47 7.12 -2.91
CA GLY A 54 -3.74 5.88 -2.74
C GLY A 54 -4.57 4.81 -2.03
N MET A 55 -3.92 3.69 -1.75
CA MET A 55 -4.52 2.58 -1.01
C MET A 55 -3.46 1.75 -0.30
N GLU A 56 -3.88 0.94 0.65
CA GLU A 56 -3.11 -0.19 1.13
C GLU A 56 -3.54 -1.45 0.37
N LEU A 57 -2.77 -1.78 -0.66
CA LEU A 57 -3.00 -2.94 -1.52
C LEU A 57 -2.76 -4.25 -0.74
N ASN A 58 -3.68 -5.22 -0.86
CA ASN A 58 -3.39 -6.60 -0.49
C ASN A 58 -2.46 -7.19 -1.55
N THR A 59 -1.17 -7.11 -1.30
CA THR A 59 -0.14 -7.39 -2.29
C THR A 59 -0.12 -8.86 -2.71
N PRO A 60 -0.17 -9.16 -4.02
CA PRO A 60 0.00 -10.54 -4.50
C PRO A 60 1.32 -11.15 -4.03
N GLY A 61 1.27 -12.36 -3.52
CA GLY A 61 2.44 -13.10 -3.04
C GLY A 61 2.99 -12.64 -1.69
N ALA A 62 2.68 -11.41 -1.28
CA ALA A 62 3.26 -10.75 -0.13
C ALA A 62 2.20 -10.31 0.91
N GLU A 63 2.51 -9.35 1.77
CA GLU A 63 1.61 -8.83 2.82
C GLU A 63 0.78 -7.65 2.28
N HIS A 64 1.21 -6.42 2.48
CA HIS A 64 0.55 -5.20 2.00
C HIS A 64 1.56 -4.22 1.41
N SER A 65 1.09 -3.36 0.53
CA SER A 65 1.89 -2.26 0.00
C SER A 65 1.07 -0.98 -0.07
N SER A 66 1.66 0.14 0.32
CA SER A 66 1.08 1.44 0.02
C SER A 66 1.29 1.77 -1.45
N ILE A 67 0.20 2.05 -2.14
CA ILE A 67 0.19 2.60 -3.50
C ILE A 67 -0.13 4.07 -3.38
N ILE A 68 0.72 4.92 -3.93
CA ILE A 68 0.56 6.38 -3.90
C ILE A 68 0.51 6.88 -5.34
N ILE A 69 -0.65 7.38 -5.76
CA ILE A 69 -0.86 7.89 -7.12
C ILE A 69 -0.49 9.38 -7.16
N PRO A 70 0.36 9.81 -8.10
CA PRO A 70 0.58 11.23 -8.35
C PRO A 70 -0.73 11.95 -8.70
N HIS A 71 -0.89 13.19 -8.21
CA HIS A 71 -2.07 13.99 -8.53
C HIS A 71 -2.14 14.27 -10.02
N SER A 72 -3.15 13.73 -10.69
CA SER A 72 -3.38 13.84 -12.13
C SER A 72 -4.88 13.73 -12.44
N HIS A 73 -5.26 13.96 -13.68
CA HIS A 73 -6.66 13.86 -14.11
C HIS A 73 -7.16 12.40 -14.19
N ASP A 74 -6.25 11.44 -14.30
CA ASP A 74 -6.50 10.00 -14.42
C ASP A 74 -6.20 9.21 -13.13
N GLU A 75 -5.90 9.90 -12.02
CA GLU A 75 -5.54 9.25 -10.76
C GLU A 75 -6.60 8.26 -10.24
N ALA A 76 -7.88 8.56 -10.45
CA ALA A 76 -8.99 7.70 -10.03
C ALA A 76 -9.04 6.40 -10.82
N ASP A 77 -8.95 6.50 -12.14
CA ASP A 77 -8.96 5.35 -13.05
C ASP A 77 -7.69 4.50 -12.85
N ALA A 78 -6.53 5.16 -12.70
CA ALA A 78 -5.26 4.48 -12.46
C ALA A 78 -5.31 3.63 -11.17
N LEU A 79 -5.80 4.17 -10.06
CA LEU A 79 -5.91 3.40 -8.82
C LEU A 79 -6.94 2.27 -8.95
N TYR A 80 -8.09 2.55 -9.59
CA TYR A 80 -9.11 1.52 -9.84
C TYR A 80 -8.53 0.34 -10.63
N GLU A 81 -7.82 0.60 -11.72
CA GLU A 81 -7.23 -0.45 -12.57
C GLU A 81 -6.18 -1.28 -11.82
N ILE A 82 -5.34 -0.62 -11.00
CA ILE A 82 -4.37 -1.30 -10.16
C ILE A 82 -5.07 -2.21 -9.15
N GLU A 83 -6.01 -1.68 -8.38
CA GLU A 83 -6.70 -2.43 -7.34
C GLU A 83 -7.53 -3.57 -7.95
N HIS A 84 -8.37 -3.26 -8.95
CA HIS A 84 -9.23 -4.24 -9.60
C HIS A 84 -8.42 -5.36 -10.28
N GLY A 85 -7.31 -5.01 -10.92
CA GLY A 85 -6.45 -5.97 -11.62
C GLY A 85 -5.55 -6.81 -10.71
N PHE A 86 -5.08 -6.25 -9.60
CA PHE A 86 -3.95 -6.81 -8.87
C PHE A 86 -4.15 -6.98 -7.36
N ASP A 87 -5.09 -6.30 -6.70
CA ASP A 87 -5.36 -6.61 -5.29
C ASP A 87 -5.82 -8.07 -5.15
N ARG A 88 -5.10 -8.88 -4.36
CA ARG A 88 -5.40 -10.31 -4.21
C ARG A 88 -6.76 -10.60 -3.58
N SER A 89 -7.36 -9.60 -2.94
CA SER A 89 -8.63 -9.74 -2.22
C SER A 89 -9.81 -9.07 -2.91
N ASP A 90 -9.59 -8.27 -3.95
CA ASP A 90 -10.67 -7.53 -4.65
C ASP A 90 -11.64 -8.45 -5.39
N ALA A 91 -11.15 -9.56 -5.97
CA ALA A 91 -12.00 -10.49 -6.70
C ALA A 91 -13.05 -11.16 -5.79
N TYR A 92 -14.32 -11.16 -6.25
CA TYR A 92 -15.40 -11.89 -5.58
C TYR A 92 -16.18 -12.72 -6.59
N PRO A 93 -16.28 -14.06 -6.41
CA PRO A 93 -15.66 -14.86 -5.35
C PRO A 93 -14.12 -14.81 -5.38
N ARG A 94 -13.49 -15.09 -4.26
CA ARG A 94 -12.03 -14.99 -4.11
C ARG A 94 -11.29 -15.86 -5.13
N ASP A 95 -10.39 -15.26 -5.88
CA ASP A 95 -9.48 -15.92 -6.80
C ASP A 95 -8.08 -16.09 -6.18
N ARG A 96 -7.72 -17.34 -5.85
CA ARG A 96 -6.41 -17.66 -5.27
C ARG A 96 -5.25 -17.51 -6.25
N ALA A 97 -5.51 -17.58 -7.56
CA ALA A 97 -4.47 -17.43 -8.58
C ALA A 97 -3.91 -15.99 -8.63
N ARG A 98 -4.61 -15.03 -8.03
CA ARG A 98 -4.12 -13.65 -7.92
C ARG A 98 -3.04 -13.45 -6.84
N ASN A 99 -2.80 -14.43 -5.98
CA ASN A 99 -1.90 -14.30 -4.84
C ASN A 99 -0.56 -15.01 -5.11
N THR A 100 0.23 -14.48 -6.03
CA THR A 100 1.56 -14.98 -6.38
C THR A 100 2.54 -13.83 -6.61
N GLU A 101 3.84 -14.09 -6.45
CA GLU A 101 4.92 -13.13 -6.75
C GLU A 101 4.89 -12.69 -8.22
N GLU A 102 4.63 -13.63 -9.15
CA GLU A 102 4.53 -13.33 -10.58
C GLU A 102 3.43 -12.29 -10.85
N LYS A 103 2.32 -12.38 -10.11
CA LYS A 103 1.22 -11.41 -10.23
C LYS A 103 1.63 -10.03 -9.74
N MET A 104 2.48 -9.93 -8.71
CA MET A 104 3.03 -8.65 -8.29
C MET A 104 4.02 -8.08 -9.31
N ILE A 105 4.86 -8.92 -9.92
CA ILE A 105 5.75 -8.49 -11.02
C ILE A 105 4.96 -7.99 -12.23
N GLU A 106 3.83 -8.64 -12.55
CA GLU A 106 2.88 -8.18 -13.58
C GLU A 106 2.29 -6.82 -13.22
N ALA A 107 1.88 -6.63 -11.95
CA ALA A 107 1.36 -5.36 -11.45
C ALA A 107 2.39 -4.22 -11.60
N LEU A 108 3.64 -4.46 -11.22
CA LEU A 108 4.71 -3.46 -11.35
C LEU A 108 4.97 -3.08 -12.82
N ARG A 109 4.95 -4.05 -13.72
CA ARG A 109 5.07 -3.77 -15.17
C ARG A 109 3.89 -2.95 -15.68
N PHE A 110 2.67 -3.29 -15.26
CA PHE A 110 1.47 -2.51 -15.58
C PHE A 110 1.59 -1.07 -15.08
N MET A 111 1.99 -0.87 -13.82
CA MET A 111 2.14 0.46 -13.20
C MET A 111 3.18 1.33 -13.93
N ARG A 112 4.23 0.75 -14.51
CA ARG A 112 5.24 1.48 -15.29
C ARG A 112 4.69 2.09 -16.59
N GLU A 113 3.68 1.47 -17.17
CA GLU A 113 3.08 1.91 -18.43
C GLU A 113 1.98 2.97 -18.23
N LEU A 114 1.61 3.27 -16.98
CA LEU A 114 0.64 4.33 -16.68
C LEU A 114 1.21 5.71 -17.05
N ALA A 115 0.34 6.63 -17.44
CA ALA A 115 0.74 8.01 -17.76
C ALA A 115 1.36 8.73 -16.54
N SER A 116 0.89 8.39 -15.34
CA SER A 116 1.41 8.88 -14.05
C SER A 116 1.75 7.68 -13.17
N PRO A 117 2.96 7.09 -13.31
CA PRO A 117 3.35 5.91 -12.54
C PRO A 117 3.28 6.16 -11.02
N PRO A 118 2.75 5.21 -10.21
CA PRO A 118 2.64 5.34 -8.76
C PRO A 118 3.98 5.11 -8.07
N VAL A 119 3.99 5.44 -6.76
CA VAL A 119 5.01 4.96 -5.82
C VAL A 119 4.45 3.77 -5.06
N VAL A 120 5.25 2.70 -4.95
CA VAL A 120 4.93 1.48 -4.19
C VAL A 120 5.91 1.35 -3.02
N ILE A 121 5.37 1.21 -1.82
CA ILE A 121 6.13 1.00 -0.58
C ILE A 121 5.65 -0.31 0.06
N ALA A 122 6.54 -1.28 0.25
CA ALA A 122 6.23 -2.51 0.97
C ALA A 122 5.92 -2.19 2.45
N ASN A 123 4.72 -2.53 2.92
CA ASN A 123 4.30 -2.25 4.30
C ASN A 123 4.70 -3.40 5.23
N HIS A 124 5.08 -3.04 6.46
CA HIS A 124 5.40 -3.95 7.56
C HIS A 124 6.03 -5.29 7.11
N PRO A 125 7.17 -5.26 6.40
CA PRO A 125 7.77 -6.47 5.78
C PRO A 125 8.17 -7.54 6.79
N SER A 126 8.31 -7.18 8.06
CA SER A 126 8.65 -8.12 9.15
C SER A 126 7.45 -8.69 9.90
N ARG A 127 6.22 -8.29 9.56
CA ARG A 127 5.00 -8.66 10.31
C ARG A 127 4.82 -10.17 10.49
N THR A 128 5.14 -10.96 9.47
CA THR A 128 4.98 -12.41 9.50
C THR A 128 6.30 -13.16 9.72
N ALA A 129 7.40 -12.44 9.96
CA ALA A 129 8.68 -13.03 10.33
C ALA A 129 8.59 -13.69 11.72
N ARG A 130 9.15 -14.89 11.86
CA ARG A 130 8.99 -15.71 13.07
C ARG A 130 10.26 -15.84 13.89
N ASP A 131 11.42 -15.55 13.29
CA ASP A 131 12.71 -15.67 13.93
C ASP A 131 13.77 -14.89 13.13
N LEU A 132 14.97 -14.73 13.69
CA LEU A 132 16.09 -14.10 13.00
C LEU A 132 16.48 -14.93 11.76
N GLY A 133 16.40 -14.30 10.58
CA GLY A 133 16.67 -14.97 9.31
C GLY A 133 15.52 -15.85 8.78
N VAL A 134 14.40 -15.90 9.49
CA VAL A 134 13.17 -16.56 9.02
C VAL A 134 12.21 -15.50 8.53
N TYR A 135 12.21 -15.29 7.23
CA TYR A 135 11.37 -14.29 6.58
C TYR A 135 9.90 -14.70 6.62
N GLY A 136 9.02 -13.69 6.60
CA GLY A 136 7.57 -13.86 6.53
C GLY A 136 7.06 -13.92 5.10
N SER A 137 5.97 -13.18 4.85
CA SER A 137 5.34 -13.06 3.51
C SER A 137 6.19 -12.22 2.54
N TYR A 138 7.20 -11.51 3.02
CA TYR A 138 8.22 -10.86 2.22
C TYR A 138 9.57 -11.54 2.46
N ASP A 139 10.35 -11.69 1.41
CA ASP A 139 11.76 -12.04 1.52
C ASP A 139 12.65 -11.06 0.73
N PRO A 140 13.96 -11.05 0.96
CA PRO A 140 14.87 -10.15 0.27
C PRO A 140 14.96 -10.38 -1.24
N ALA A 141 14.73 -11.60 -1.72
CA ALA A 141 14.77 -11.90 -3.15
C ALA A 141 13.56 -11.32 -3.86
N GLU A 142 12.37 -11.44 -3.25
CA GLU A 142 11.14 -10.84 -3.75
C GLU A 142 11.24 -9.32 -3.84
N LEU A 143 11.65 -8.65 -2.74
CA LEU A 143 11.82 -7.18 -2.75
C LEU A 143 12.87 -6.71 -3.76
N ARG A 144 13.92 -7.51 -3.97
CA ARG A 144 14.90 -7.25 -5.03
C ARG A 144 14.27 -7.41 -6.41
N GLY A 145 13.48 -8.45 -6.62
CA GLY A 145 12.73 -8.68 -7.86
C GLY A 145 11.80 -7.52 -8.21
N TRP A 146 11.16 -6.92 -7.21
CA TRP A 146 10.35 -5.70 -7.39
C TRP A 146 11.21 -4.53 -7.85
N ASN A 147 12.29 -4.25 -7.15
CA ASN A 147 13.19 -3.16 -7.50
C ASN A 147 13.88 -3.37 -8.86
N ASP A 148 14.31 -4.60 -9.18
CA ASP A 148 14.89 -4.91 -10.49
C ASP A 148 13.85 -4.77 -11.63
N THR A 149 12.57 -5.00 -11.35
CA THR A 149 11.48 -4.86 -12.33
C THR A 149 11.10 -3.40 -12.56
N ALA A 150 10.97 -2.61 -11.50
CA ALA A 150 10.48 -1.23 -11.56
C ALA A 150 11.11 -0.37 -10.44
N PRO A 151 12.41 -0.02 -10.54
CA PRO A 151 13.13 0.70 -9.49
C PRO A 151 12.55 2.11 -9.23
N GLU A 152 11.94 2.70 -10.23
CA GLU A 152 11.27 4.01 -10.14
C GLU A 152 9.92 3.96 -9.43
N ILE A 153 9.33 2.76 -9.25
CA ILE A 153 8.02 2.52 -8.64
C ILE A 153 8.18 1.87 -7.27
N ALA A 154 8.84 0.72 -7.20
CA ALA A 154 9.12 0.00 -5.95
C ALA A 154 10.29 0.65 -5.20
N THR A 155 10.01 1.79 -4.56
CA THR A 155 11.05 2.71 -4.06
C THR A 155 11.45 2.48 -2.62
N GLY A 156 10.73 1.66 -1.87
CA GLY A 156 11.04 1.47 -0.46
C GLY A 156 10.16 0.50 0.31
N MET A 157 10.37 0.49 1.60
CA MET A 157 9.58 -0.30 2.54
C MET A 157 9.34 0.48 3.83
N ALA A 158 8.26 0.17 4.54
CA ALA A 158 8.00 0.66 5.89
C ALA A 158 9.00 0.01 6.85
N GLY A 159 10.08 0.74 7.12
CA GLY A 159 11.30 0.20 7.71
C GLY A 159 11.46 0.43 9.21
N ALA A 160 10.39 0.70 9.97
CA ALA A 160 10.54 0.80 11.42
C ALA A 160 10.98 -0.57 11.97
N PRO A 161 12.16 -0.69 12.59
CA PRO A 161 12.64 -1.97 13.10
C PRO A 161 11.64 -2.58 14.09
N GLY A 162 11.26 -3.83 13.87
CA GLY A 162 10.31 -4.54 14.73
C GLY A 162 8.84 -4.12 14.59
N HIS A 163 8.49 -3.25 13.64
CA HIS A 163 7.08 -2.89 13.41
C HIS A 163 6.27 -4.14 13.08
N GLN A 164 5.27 -4.42 13.91
CA GLN A 164 4.43 -5.62 13.84
C GLN A 164 5.19 -6.98 13.85
N ALA A 165 6.47 -6.98 14.14
CA ALA A 165 7.21 -8.20 14.45
C ALA A 165 7.00 -8.61 15.91
N SER A 166 7.30 -9.85 16.25
CA SER A 166 7.30 -10.31 17.63
C SER A 166 8.17 -9.40 18.52
N ALA A 167 7.62 -8.98 19.66
CA ALA A 167 8.38 -8.19 20.62
C ALA A 167 9.53 -9.00 21.21
N LEU A 168 10.58 -8.33 21.64
CA LEU A 168 11.66 -8.95 22.38
C LEU A 168 11.41 -8.83 23.89
N ASN A 169 11.62 -9.88 24.63
CA ASN A 169 11.72 -9.87 26.08
C ASN A 169 13.01 -9.13 26.51
N PRO A 170 13.10 -8.66 27.77
CA PRO A 170 14.31 -7.99 28.27
C PRO A 170 15.59 -8.79 28.17
N ASP A 171 15.51 -10.11 28.11
CA ASP A 171 16.65 -11.04 27.92
C ASP A 171 17.03 -11.24 26.44
N GLY A 172 16.33 -10.58 25.50
CA GLY A 172 16.56 -10.71 24.07
C GLY A 172 15.86 -11.89 23.41
N SER A 173 15.12 -12.71 24.15
CA SER A 173 14.27 -13.75 23.56
C SER A 173 13.02 -13.16 22.91
N LEU A 174 12.42 -13.91 21.97
CA LEU A 174 11.17 -13.49 21.33
C LEU A 174 9.99 -13.64 22.30
N ASP A 175 9.15 -12.61 22.38
CA ASP A 175 7.83 -12.72 23.01
C ASP A 175 6.82 -13.20 21.95
N PRO A 176 6.34 -14.45 22.06
CA PRO A 176 5.41 -15.00 21.09
C PRO A 176 4.02 -14.32 21.10
N ARG A 177 3.77 -13.41 22.05
CA ARG A 177 2.53 -12.66 22.18
C ARG A 177 2.66 -11.24 21.64
N GLY A 178 3.89 -10.80 21.33
CA GLY A 178 4.16 -9.49 20.75
C GLY A 178 3.86 -9.50 19.26
N SER A 179 2.89 -8.70 18.82
CA SER A 179 2.63 -8.41 17.41
C SER A 179 2.23 -6.96 17.27
#